data_dbb2f3fab08295c5e799ecd83438f6e7
#
_entry.id   dbb2f3fab08295c5e799ecd83438f6e7
#
_cell.length_a   1.000
_cell.length_b   1.000
_cell.length_c   1.000
_cell.angle_alpha   90.00
_cell.angle_beta   90.00
_cell.angle_gamma   90.00
#
_symmetry.space_group_name_H-M   'P 1'
#
loop_
_entity.id
_entity.type
_entity.pdbx_description
1 polymer ?
#
loop_
_entity_poly.entity_id
_entity_poly.type
_entity_poly.pdbx_seq_one_letter_code
_entity_poly.pdbx_strand_id
1 'polypeptide(L)' 'MWTNAYSFKTVGEFLASVRKERGITQAEMAKTLGFSPVTLSAIETGKSVSSVKIERYMQMFGFRMAIVPKTAQVKVDE' A
#
# COMPACT_ATOMS: atom_id res chain seq x y z
N MET A 1 -5.30 -9.04 -9.99
CA MET A 1 -6.09 -8.92 -8.75
C MET A 1 -6.45 -7.46 -8.51
N TRP A 2 -7.67 -7.22 -8.12
CA TRP A 2 -8.15 -5.88 -7.80
C TRP A 2 -8.69 -5.85 -6.38
N THR A 3 -8.50 -4.75 -5.69
CA THR A 3 -9.20 -4.45 -4.45
C THR A 3 -9.72 -3.02 -4.48
N ASN A 4 -10.83 -2.77 -3.80
CA ASN A 4 -11.37 -1.43 -3.68
C ASN A 4 -10.64 -0.68 -2.57
N ALA A 5 -10.14 0.50 -2.90
CA ALA A 5 -9.44 1.34 -1.94
C ALA A 5 -10.37 2.49 -1.53
N TYR A 6 -11.13 2.28 -0.47
CA TYR A 6 -12.05 3.28 0.04
C TYR A 6 -11.35 4.33 0.91
N SER A 7 -10.17 4.03 1.39
CA SER A 7 -9.41 4.89 2.27
C SER A 7 -7.95 4.50 2.29
N PHE A 8 -7.10 5.37 2.84
CA PHE A 8 -5.70 5.02 3.06
C PHE A 8 -5.55 3.81 3.99
N LYS A 9 -6.47 3.66 4.93
CA LYS A 9 -6.47 2.48 5.82
C LYS A 9 -6.67 1.20 5.03
N THR A 10 -7.61 1.17 4.11
CA THR A 10 -7.88 -0.01 3.26
C THR A 10 -6.65 -0.37 2.42
N VAL A 11 -6.03 0.64 1.80
CA VAL A 11 -4.82 0.45 1.01
C VAL A 11 -3.69 -0.09 1.88
N GLY A 12 -3.49 0.50 3.05
CA GLY A 12 -2.44 0.08 3.98
C GLY A 12 -2.62 -1.35 4.46
N GLU A 13 -3.83 -1.73 4.83
CA GLU A 13 -4.15 -3.09 5.24
C GLU A 13 -3.90 -4.10 4.12
N PHE A 14 -4.26 -3.74 2.90
CA PHE A 14 -4.01 -4.57 1.73
C PHE A 14 -2.51 -4.79 1.51
N LEU A 15 -1.72 -3.72 1.56
CA LEU A 15 -0.27 -3.82 1.39
C LEU A 15 0.37 -4.66 2.50
N ALA A 16 -0.08 -4.48 3.74
CA ALA A 16 0.40 -5.28 4.86
C ALA A 16 0.10 -6.76 4.66
N SER A 17 -1.09 -7.10 4.17
CA SER A 17 -1.46 -8.48 3.92
C SER A 17 -0.62 -9.11 2.82
N VAL A 18 -0.35 -8.39 1.74
CA VAL A 18 0.53 -8.87 0.66
C VAL A 18 1.94 -9.10 1.18
N ARG A 19 2.46 -8.15 1.97
CA ARG A 19 3.77 -8.27 2.58
C ARG A 19 3.88 -9.53 3.45
N LYS A 20 2.90 -9.74 4.32
CA LYS A 20 2.86 -10.91 5.22
C LYS A 20 2.77 -12.22 4.44
N GLU A 21 1.95 -12.24 3.39
CA GLU A 21 1.79 -13.39 2.51
C GLU A 21 3.11 -13.79 1.86
N ARG A 22 3.94 -12.80 1.54
CA ARG A 22 5.26 -13.02 0.94
C ARG A 22 6.36 -13.28 1.98
N GLY A 23 6.01 -13.33 3.27
CA GLY A 23 6.96 -13.62 4.33
C GLY A 23 7.95 -12.50 4.61
N ILE A 24 7.61 -11.26 4.26
CA ILE A 24 8.50 -10.10 4.44
C ILE A 24 8.13 -9.39 5.72
N THR A 25 9.12 -9.10 6.58
CA THR A 25 8.88 -8.32 7.80
C THR A 25 8.72 -6.83 7.47
N GLN A 26 8.12 -6.07 8.41
CA GLN A 26 8.05 -4.62 8.27
C GLN A 26 9.45 -3.99 8.16
N ALA A 27 10.39 -4.47 8.98
CA ALA A 27 11.75 -3.95 8.97
C ALA A 27 12.43 -4.17 7.60
N GLU A 28 12.26 -5.35 7.01
CA GLU A 28 12.80 -5.67 5.71
C GLU A 28 12.17 -4.80 4.61
N MET A 29 10.86 -4.64 4.63
CA MET A 29 10.17 -3.82 3.63
C MET A 29 10.57 -2.34 3.77
N ALA A 30 10.64 -1.82 4.99
CA ALA A 30 11.06 -0.45 5.24
C ALA A 30 12.47 -0.21 4.67
N LYS A 31 13.38 -1.12 4.95
CA LYS A 31 14.76 -1.04 4.43
C LYS A 31 14.79 -1.04 2.91
N THR A 32 14.03 -1.92 2.28
CA THR A 32 13.97 -2.02 0.82
C THR A 32 13.43 -0.74 0.19
N LEU A 33 12.43 -0.12 0.81
CA LEU A 33 11.83 1.11 0.31
C LEU A 33 12.61 2.36 0.68
N GLY A 34 13.57 2.26 1.60
CA GLY A 34 14.28 3.42 2.13
C GLY A 34 13.43 4.22 3.11
N PHE A 35 12.47 3.59 3.78
CA PHE A 35 11.63 4.21 4.78
C PHE A 35 12.08 3.82 6.19
N SER A 36 11.73 4.66 7.18
CA SER A 36 11.85 4.23 8.57
C SER A 36 10.73 3.22 8.89
N PRO A 37 10.94 2.35 9.89
CA PRO A 37 9.87 1.43 10.33
C PRO A 37 8.60 2.16 10.76
N VAL A 38 8.74 3.35 11.36
CA VAL A 38 7.60 4.19 11.77
C VAL A 38 6.80 4.63 10.54
N THR A 39 7.49 5.06 9.48
CA THR A 39 6.84 5.47 8.23
C THR A 39 6.09 4.30 7.59
N LEU A 40 6.71 3.13 7.55
CA LEU A 40 6.05 1.95 6.97
C LEU A 40 4.81 1.56 7.78
N SER A 41 4.92 1.54 9.10
CA SER A 41 3.80 1.25 9.98
C SER A 41 2.67 2.26 9.80
N ALA A 42 3.00 3.54 9.63
CA ALA A 42 2.00 4.58 9.38
C ALA A 42 1.23 4.34 8.07
N ILE A 43 1.92 3.88 7.04
CA ILE A 43 1.26 3.52 5.76
C ILE A 43 0.31 2.33 5.97
N GLU A 44 0.79 1.28 6.62
CA GLU A 44 0.02 0.04 6.79
C GLU A 44 -1.19 0.21 7.71
N THR A 45 -1.17 1.20 8.59
CA THR A 45 -2.30 1.50 9.49
C THR A 45 -3.20 2.62 8.97
N GLY A 46 -2.89 3.19 7.81
CA GLY A 46 -3.70 4.25 7.21
C GLY A 46 -3.49 5.63 7.82
N LYS A 47 -2.45 5.80 8.63
CA LYS A 47 -2.13 7.08 9.27
C LYS A 47 -1.33 8.01 8.36
N SER A 48 -0.61 7.45 7.40
CA SER A 48 0.12 8.25 6.42
C SER A 48 -0.82 8.70 5.31
N VAL A 49 -0.72 9.97 4.95
CA VAL A 49 -1.46 10.55 3.82
C VAL A 49 -0.54 10.88 2.64
N SER A 50 0.70 10.42 2.68
CA SER A 50 1.66 10.65 1.59
C SER A 50 1.39 9.69 0.44
N SER A 51 0.71 10.17 -0.59
CA SER A 51 0.41 9.37 -1.77
C SER A 51 1.68 8.88 -2.47
N VAL A 52 2.74 9.68 -2.47
CA VAL A 52 4.02 9.31 -3.08
C VAL A 52 4.62 8.08 -2.42
N LYS A 53 4.64 8.06 -1.08
CA LYS A 53 5.19 6.91 -0.33
C LYS A 53 4.32 5.67 -0.47
N ILE A 54 3.01 5.84 -0.46
CA ILE A 54 2.05 4.76 -0.66
C ILE A 54 2.24 4.15 -2.05
N GLU A 55 2.36 4.99 -3.08
CA GLU A 55 2.61 4.52 -4.45
C GLU A 55 3.92 3.76 -4.57
N ARG A 56 4.98 4.21 -3.92
CA ARG A 56 6.26 3.49 -3.93
C ARG A 56 6.11 2.10 -3.33
N TYR A 57 5.36 1.98 -2.26
CA TYR A 57 5.08 0.69 -1.64
C TYR A 57 4.29 -0.22 -2.60
N MET A 58 3.24 0.32 -3.22
CA MET A 58 2.46 -0.41 -4.22
C MET A 58 3.32 -0.90 -5.39
N GLN A 59 4.16 -0.03 -5.91
CA GLN A 59 5.03 -0.34 -7.05
C GLN A 59 6.01 -1.46 -6.73
N MET A 60 6.44 -1.58 -5.48
CA MET A 60 7.33 -2.65 -5.05
C MET A 60 6.71 -4.02 -5.30
N PHE A 61 5.39 -4.13 -5.20
CA PHE A 61 4.66 -5.36 -5.47
C PHE A 61 4.04 -5.41 -6.87
N GLY A 62 4.29 -4.41 -7.70
CA GLY A 62 3.70 -4.33 -9.03
C GLY A 62 2.25 -3.86 -9.05
N PHE A 63 1.79 -3.22 -7.98
CA PHE A 63 0.43 -2.66 -7.92
C PHE A 63 0.39 -1.21 -8.35
N ARG A 64 -0.77 -0.77 -8.76
CA ARG A 64 -1.05 0.64 -9.06
C ARG A 64 -2.48 0.95 -8.65
N MET A 65 -2.75 2.23 -8.40
CA MET A 65 -4.11 2.70 -8.19
C MET A 65 -4.73 3.08 -9.53
N ALA A 66 -6.01 2.76 -9.69
CA ALA A 66 -6.79 3.18 -10.86
C ALA A 66 -8.10 3.77 -10.39
N ILE A 67 -8.54 4.84 -11.05
CA ILE A 67 -9.85 5.44 -10.82
C ILE A 67 -10.80 4.86 -11.86
N VAL A 68 -11.89 4.26 -11.37
CA VAL A 68 -12.91 3.69 -12.25
C VAL A 68 -14.03 4.72 -12.43
N PRO A 69 -14.14 5.32 -13.63
CA PRO A 69 -15.03 6.48 -13.82
C PRO A 69 -16.49 6.22 -13.47
N LYS A 70 -17.00 5.06 -13.82
CA LYS A 70 -18.41 4.73 -13.65
C LYS A 70 -18.85 4.64 -12.19
N THR A 71 -17.96 4.21 -11.32
CA THR A 71 -18.26 4.00 -9.90
C THR A 71 -17.64 5.03 -8.99
N ALA A 72 -16.79 5.89 -9.54
CA ALA A 72 -15.98 6.85 -8.78
C ALA A 72 -15.17 6.16 -7.67
N GLN A 73 -14.84 4.91 -7.85
CA GLN A 73 -14.03 4.14 -6.90
C GLN A 73 -12.57 4.10 -7.32
N VAL A 74 -11.69 4.09 -6.32
CA VAL A 74 -10.27 3.83 -6.54
C VAL A 74 -10.04 2.33 -6.36
N LYS A 75 -9.36 1.71 -7.31
CA LYS A 75 -9.00 0.31 -7.23
C LYS A 75 -7.49 0.16 -7.25
N VAL A 76 -7.00 -0.87 -6.57
CA VAL A 76 -5.59 -1.24 -6.61
C VAL A 76 -5.46 -2.46 -7.50
N ASP A 77 -4.55 -2.39 -8.48
CA ASP A 77 -4.32 -3.41 -9.47
C ASP A 77 -2.88 -3.90 -9.41
N GLU A 78 -2.75 -5.18 -9.60
CA GLU A 78 -1.45 -5.83 -9.65
C GLU A 78 -0.74 -5.62 -10.98
#